data_bb93f2c1946c4429f62ee615d9f14f3e
#
_entry.id   bb93f2c1946c4429f62ee615d9f14f3e
#
_cell.length_a   1.000
_cell.length_b   1.000
_cell.length_c   1.000
_cell.angle_alpha   90.00
_cell.angle_beta   90.00
_cell.angle_gamma   90.00
#
_symmetry.space_group_name_H-M   'P 1'
#
loop_
_entity.id
_entity.type
_entity.pdbx_description
1 polymer ?
#
loop_
_entity_poly.entity_id
_entity_poly.type
_entity_poly.pdbx_seq_one_letter_code
_entity_poly.pdbx_strand_id
1 'polypeptide(L)'
;SLINRIVADLGVSKEWLCTGKGHMFRPSDNDAHSHIRTLTLPSEAIIPEARNGAKVYGLDVTAGNLARDRMFTEDLVIGSIDVPFINPDCSIVKVSGDSMKPVINNGDMIAIREIKNPQLIFWGQIYVILLEDYRMVKYIRKHDNPDRVILRSENKEYDDIEIEKKEICDLFIVENIIRIDSRI
;
A
#
# COMPACT_ATOMS: atom_id res chain seq x y z
N SER A 1 -3.36 -22.80 29.06
CA SER A 1 -4.78 -22.40 29.04
C SER A 1 -5.21 -22.13 27.61
N LEU A 2 -6.51 -22.21 27.35
CA LEU A 2 -7.10 -21.91 26.04
C LEU A 2 -6.73 -20.49 25.56
N ILE A 3 -6.75 -19.53 26.47
CA ILE A 3 -6.38 -18.13 26.21
C ILE A 3 -4.95 -18.02 25.69
N ASN A 4 -3.98 -18.75 26.27
CA ASN A 4 -2.59 -18.70 25.84
C ASN A 4 -2.40 -19.30 24.42
N ARG A 5 -3.19 -20.31 24.06
CA ARG A 5 -3.18 -20.87 22.69
C ARG A 5 -3.74 -19.88 21.68
N ILE A 6 -4.88 -19.26 21.97
CA ILE A 6 -5.47 -18.22 21.13
C ILE A 6 -4.50 -17.05 20.92
N VAL A 7 -3.85 -16.60 22.00
CA VAL A 7 -2.83 -15.52 21.94
C VAL A 7 -1.63 -15.92 21.07
N ALA A 8 -1.18 -17.19 21.15
CA ALA A 8 -0.05 -17.67 20.37
C ALA A 8 -0.41 -17.92 18.91
N ASP A 9 -1.56 -18.54 18.66
CA ASP A 9 -1.95 -19.00 17.33
C ASP A 9 -2.52 -17.88 16.45
N LEU A 10 -3.18 -16.89 17.07
CA LEU A 10 -3.83 -15.77 16.36
C LEU A 10 -3.15 -14.42 16.54
N GLY A 11 -2.09 -14.34 17.36
CA GLY A 11 -1.38 -13.08 17.63
C GLY A 11 -2.21 -12.01 18.35
N VAL A 12 -3.33 -12.41 18.98
CA VAL A 12 -4.25 -11.51 19.67
C VAL A 12 -3.69 -11.09 21.02
N SER A 13 -3.90 -9.82 21.40
CA SER A 13 -3.50 -9.32 22.71
C SER A 13 -4.31 -9.99 23.82
N LYS A 14 -3.60 -10.52 24.84
CA LYS A 14 -4.23 -11.12 26.01
C LYS A 14 -5.09 -10.11 26.76
N GLU A 15 -4.63 -8.87 26.85
CA GLU A 15 -5.34 -7.77 27.49
C GLU A 15 -6.67 -7.48 26.78
N TRP A 16 -6.63 -7.37 25.45
CA TRP A 16 -7.83 -7.17 24.65
C TRP A 16 -8.81 -8.33 24.79
N LEU A 17 -8.29 -9.57 24.77
CA LEU A 17 -9.12 -10.77 24.88
C LEU A 17 -9.84 -10.88 26.25
N CYS A 18 -9.21 -10.36 27.31
CA CYS A 18 -9.76 -10.44 28.67
C CYS A 18 -10.60 -9.21 29.08
N THR A 19 -10.30 -8.04 28.53
CA THR A 19 -10.89 -6.77 28.99
C THR A 19 -11.64 -6.00 27.92
N GLY A 20 -11.48 -6.36 26.65
CA GLY A 20 -12.01 -5.59 25.52
C GLY A 20 -11.33 -4.23 25.32
N LYS A 21 -10.28 -3.92 26.08
CA LYS A 21 -9.56 -2.65 26.01
C LYS A 21 -8.17 -2.83 25.38
N GLY A 22 -7.67 -1.76 24.75
CA GLY A 22 -6.39 -1.78 24.04
C GLY A 22 -6.50 -2.28 22.60
N HIS A 23 -5.36 -2.54 21.99
CA HIS A 23 -5.31 -3.04 20.59
C HIS A 23 -5.56 -4.54 20.57
N MET A 24 -6.39 -4.99 19.61
CA MET A 24 -6.71 -6.40 19.43
C MET A 24 -5.48 -7.26 19.15
N PHE A 25 -4.53 -6.75 18.35
CA PHE A 25 -3.27 -7.40 18.06
C PHE A 25 -2.13 -6.72 18.82
N ARG A 26 -1.15 -7.51 19.27
CA ARG A 26 0.06 -6.95 19.87
C ARG A 26 0.80 -6.12 18.84
N PRO A 27 1.13 -4.86 19.10
CA PRO A 27 2.13 -4.19 18.28
C PRO A 27 3.44 -4.93 18.53
N SER A 28 3.95 -5.66 17.56
CA SER A 28 5.37 -6.01 17.57
C SER A 28 6.13 -4.73 17.22
N ASP A 29 7.31 -4.52 17.81
CA ASP A 29 8.15 -3.35 17.55
C ASP A 29 8.58 -3.22 16.07
N ASN A 30 8.19 -4.20 15.23
CA ASN A 30 8.37 -4.24 13.78
C ASN A 30 7.05 -4.07 12.98
N ASP A 31 5.88 -3.93 13.64
CA ASP A 31 4.56 -4.03 12.99
C ASP A 31 3.95 -2.70 12.54
N ALA A 32 4.74 -1.82 11.96
CA ALA A 32 4.16 -0.77 11.11
C ALA A 32 3.50 -1.35 9.83
N HIS A 33 3.69 -2.66 9.58
CA HIS A 33 3.31 -3.35 8.33
C HIS A 33 2.10 -4.28 8.47
N SER A 34 1.51 -4.43 9.65
CA SER A 34 0.55 -5.49 9.97
C SER A 34 -0.82 -5.35 9.31
N HIS A 35 -1.08 -4.27 8.57
CA HIS A 35 -2.39 -4.01 7.97
C HIS A 35 -2.44 -4.27 6.46
N ILE A 36 -1.30 -4.36 5.78
CA ILE A 36 -1.26 -4.58 4.34
C ILE A 36 -1.15 -6.07 4.07
N ARG A 37 -2.19 -6.63 3.46
CA ARG A 37 -2.17 -8.04 3.04
C ARG A 37 -1.39 -8.19 1.75
N THR A 38 -0.41 -9.10 1.77
CA THR A 38 0.29 -9.54 0.55
C THR A 38 -0.41 -10.77 0.00
N LEU A 39 -0.77 -10.73 -1.28
CA LEU A 39 -1.39 -11.81 -2.02
C LEU A 39 -0.41 -12.30 -3.09
N THR A 40 -0.21 -13.63 -3.18
CA THR A 40 0.49 -14.23 -4.31
C THR A 40 -0.55 -14.86 -5.23
N LEU A 41 -0.62 -14.38 -6.45
CA LEU A 41 -1.62 -14.79 -7.44
C LEU A 41 -0.94 -15.32 -8.69
N PRO A 42 -1.56 -16.31 -9.39
CA PRO A 42 -1.08 -16.71 -10.71
C PRO A 42 -1.32 -15.60 -11.74
N SER A 43 -0.60 -15.66 -12.84
CA SER A 43 -0.75 -14.67 -13.94
C SER A 43 -2.15 -14.62 -14.51
N GLU A 44 -2.85 -15.76 -14.50
CA GLU A 44 -4.23 -15.91 -14.97
C GLU A 44 -5.27 -15.20 -14.09
N ALA A 45 -4.88 -14.73 -12.90
CA ALA A 45 -5.74 -13.91 -12.04
C ALA A 45 -6.04 -12.53 -12.66
N ILE A 46 -5.19 -12.07 -13.58
CA ILE A 46 -5.45 -10.86 -14.38
C ILE A 46 -6.29 -11.27 -15.59
N ILE A 47 -7.57 -10.91 -15.58
CA ILE A 47 -8.51 -11.25 -16.65
C ILE A 47 -8.64 -10.03 -17.58
N PRO A 48 -8.17 -10.12 -18.85
CA PRO A 48 -8.06 -8.96 -19.75
C PRO A 48 -9.37 -8.24 -20.04
N GLU A 49 -10.49 -8.95 -20.13
CA GLU A 49 -11.77 -8.37 -20.53
C GLU A 49 -12.80 -8.37 -19.40
N ALA A 50 -12.38 -8.63 -18.15
CA ALA A 50 -13.30 -8.67 -17.03
C ALA A 50 -13.83 -7.26 -16.72
N ARG A 51 -15.15 -7.20 -16.48
CA ARG A 51 -15.84 -5.95 -16.11
C ARG A 51 -15.96 -5.78 -14.60
N ASN A 52 -15.70 -6.84 -13.85
CA ASN A 52 -15.77 -6.87 -12.40
C ASN A 52 -14.37 -6.91 -11.80
N GLY A 53 -14.23 -6.47 -10.54
CA GLY A 53 -12.97 -6.46 -9.83
C GLY A 53 -12.17 -5.18 -9.99
N ALA A 54 -11.03 -5.14 -9.33
CA ALA A 54 -10.13 -3.99 -9.36
C ALA A 54 -9.39 -3.93 -10.70
N LYS A 55 -9.43 -2.76 -11.35
CA LYS A 55 -8.78 -2.55 -12.65
C LYS A 55 -7.27 -2.58 -12.52
N VAL A 56 -6.62 -3.32 -13.42
CA VAL A 56 -5.17 -3.36 -13.55
C VAL A 56 -4.74 -2.42 -14.67
N TYR A 57 -3.90 -1.45 -14.32
CA TYR A 57 -3.38 -0.46 -15.27
C TYR A 57 -1.98 -0.84 -15.73
N GLY A 58 -1.75 -0.78 -17.03
CA GLY A 58 -0.46 -1.04 -17.65
C GLY A 58 0.54 0.11 -17.44
N LEU A 59 0.67 0.56 -16.21
CA LEU A 59 1.60 1.62 -15.84
C LEU A 59 2.43 1.24 -14.62
N ASP A 60 3.65 1.78 -14.57
CA ASP A 60 4.50 1.77 -13.40
C ASP A 60 4.30 3.09 -12.65
N VAL A 61 3.79 3.00 -11.43
CA VAL A 61 3.44 4.19 -10.65
C VAL A 61 4.67 4.94 -10.13
N THR A 62 5.83 4.31 -10.16
CA THR A 62 7.11 4.90 -9.72
C THR A 62 7.99 5.37 -10.87
N ALA A 63 7.60 5.06 -12.11
CA ALA A 63 8.38 5.39 -13.30
C ALA A 63 7.56 6.24 -14.29
N GLY A 64 8.26 7.04 -15.06
CA GLY A 64 7.69 7.82 -16.17
C GLY A 64 7.08 9.17 -15.78
N ASN A 65 6.76 9.95 -16.82
CA ASN A 65 6.26 11.33 -16.71
C ASN A 65 4.79 11.45 -17.13
N LEU A 66 4.00 10.39 -16.89
CA LEU A 66 2.59 10.43 -17.24
C LEU A 66 1.85 11.43 -16.34
N ALA A 67 1.16 12.40 -16.94
CA ALA A 67 0.39 13.37 -16.19
C ALA A 67 -0.71 12.69 -15.37
N ARG A 68 -1.07 13.27 -14.21
CA ARG A 68 -2.02 12.69 -13.26
C ARG A 68 -3.37 12.35 -13.90
N ASP A 69 -3.88 13.24 -14.72
CA ASP A 69 -5.16 13.11 -15.44
C ASP A 69 -5.18 11.94 -16.45
N ARG A 70 -4.00 11.45 -16.85
CA ARG A 70 -3.83 10.34 -17.78
C ARG A 70 -3.46 9.02 -17.13
N MET A 71 -3.18 8.99 -15.83
CA MET A 71 -2.70 7.79 -15.14
C MET A 71 -3.73 6.65 -15.07
N PHE A 72 -5.00 6.99 -14.94
CA PHE A 72 -6.07 6.02 -14.70
C PHE A 72 -7.16 6.07 -15.76
N THR A 73 -6.75 6.24 -17.02
CA THR A 73 -7.65 6.25 -18.18
C THR A 73 -7.92 4.83 -18.67
N GLU A 74 -9.06 4.62 -19.33
CA GLU A 74 -9.49 3.29 -19.80
C GLU A 74 -8.54 2.66 -20.80
N ASP A 75 -7.83 3.47 -21.59
CA ASP A 75 -6.84 2.99 -22.57
C ASP A 75 -5.60 2.36 -21.90
N LEU A 76 -5.37 2.62 -20.62
CA LEU A 76 -4.29 2.00 -19.85
C LEU A 76 -4.74 0.74 -19.10
N VAL A 77 -6.03 0.39 -19.11
CA VAL A 77 -6.52 -0.82 -18.46
C VAL A 77 -6.11 -2.05 -19.26
N ILE A 78 -5.36 -2.95 -18.63
CA ILE A 78 -4.90 -4.21 -19.23
C ILE A 78 -5.69 -5.43 -18.75
N GLY A 79 -6.55 -5.24 -17.77
CA GLY A 79 -7.39 -6.30 -17.21
C GLY A 79 -7.93 -5.92 -15.83
N SER A 80 -8.50 -6.89 -15.14
CA SER A 80 -8.95 -6.74 -13.76
C SER A 80 -8.62 -7.97 -12.92
N ILE A 81 -8.60 -7.79 -11.61
CA ILE A 81 -8.46 -8.86 -10.62
C ILE A 81 -9.71 -8.84 -9.73
N ASP A 82 -10.43 -9.96 -9.74
CA ASP A 82 -11.64 -10.15 -8.91
C ASP A 82 -11.37 -11.28 -7.90
N VAL A 83 -10.87 -10.90 -6.75
CA VAL A 83 -10.62 -11.82 -5.62
C VAL A 83 -11.17 -11.21 -4.32
N PRO A 84 -11.59 -12.04 -3.34
CA PRO A 84 -12.35 -11.59 -2.16
C PRO A 84 -11.65 -10.54 -1.29
N PHE A 85 -10.32 -10.43 -1.37
CA PHE A 85 -9.54 -9.57 -0.46
C PHE A 85 -9.07 -8.28 -1.10
N ILE A 86 -9.41 -8.03 -2.35
CA ILE A 86 -9.08 -6.79 -3.06
C ILE A 86 -10.37 -6.00 -3.24
N ASN A 87 -10.37 -4.76 -2.76
CA ASN A 87 -11.47 -3.84 -2.97
C ASN A 87 -11.61 -3.54 -4.48
N PRO A 88 -12.77 -3.79 -5.10
CA PRO A 88 -12.97 -3.54 -6.53
C PRO A 88 -12.83 -2.07 -6.95
N ASP A 89 -12.94 -1.13 -6.00
CA ASP A 89 -12.74 0.30 -6.25
C ASP A 89 -11.26 0.72 -6.26
N CYS A 90 -10.35 -0.20 -5.94
CA CYS A 90 -8.91 0.06 -6.05
C CYS A 90 -8.45 0.07 -7.50
N SER A 91 -7.42 0.84 -7.75
CA SER A 91 -6.59 0.75 -8.97
C SER A 91 -5.36 -0.10 -8.68
N ILE A 92 -5.06 -1.07 -9.55
CA ILE A 92 -3.89 -1.92 -9.40
C ILE A 92 -2.81 -1.44 -10.36
N VAL A 93 -1.63 -1.16 -9.84
CA VAL A 93 -0.49 -0.61 -10.58
C VAL A 93 0.80 -1.34 -10.21
N LYS A 94 1.77 -1.34 -11.12
CA LYS A 94 3.09 -1.91 -10.89
C LYS A 94 4.00 -0.93 -10.16
N VAL A 95 4.93 -1.47 -9.39
CA VAL A 95 5.97 -0.73 -8.68
C VAL A 95 7.35 -1.19 -9.15
N SER A 96 8.24 -0.24 -9.41
CA SER A 96 9.66 -0.51 -9.66
C SER A 96 10.52 0.13 -8.59
N GLY A 97 11.73 -0.42 -8.45
CA GLY A 97 12.72 0.07 -7.49
C GLY A 97 12.77 -0.73 -6.19
N ASP A 98 13.73 -0.38 -5.35
CA ASP A 98 14.12 -1.16 -4.18
C ASP A 98 13.87 -0.43 -2.84
N SER A 99 13.34 0.79 -2.89
CA SER A 99 13.21 1.62 -1.69
C SER A 99 12.23 1.05 -0.65
N MET A 100 11.30 0.18 -1.07
CA MET A 100 10.32 -0.44 -0.19
C MET A 100 10.58 -1.93 0.08
N LYS A 101 11.75 -2.45 -0.33
CA LYS A 101 12.17 -3.82 0.03
C LYS A 101 12.40 -3.94 1.54
N PRO A 102 12.07 -5.09 2.13
CA PRO A 102 11.50 -6.32 1.53
C PRO A 102 9.97 -6.35 1.48
N VAL A 103 9.28 -5.30 1.92
CA VAL A 103 7.81 -5.28 1.99
C VAL A 103 7.19 -5.23 0.60
N ILE A 104 7.64 -4.30 -0.25
CA ILE A 104 7.28 -4.24 -1.66
C ILE A 104 8.56 -4.43 -2.47
N ASN A 105 8.57 -5.45 -3.31
CA ASN A 105 9.71 -5.77 -4.17
C ASN A 105 9.56 -5.13 -5.55
N ASN A 106 10.68 -4.98 -6.23
CA ASN A 106 10.68 -4.54 -7.63
C ASN A 106 9.81 -5.49 -8.48
N GLY A 107 8.85 -4.93 -9.20
CA GLY A 107 7.91 -5.69 -10.02
C GLY A 107 6.64 -6.15 -9.31
N ASP A 108 6.52 -5.99 -7.99
CA ASP A 108 5.25 -6.20 -7.30
C ASP A 108 4.18 -5.23 -7.85
N MET A 109 2.94 -5.65 -7.76
CA MET A 109 1.80 -4.78 -7.98
C MET A 109 1.19 -4.35 -6.65
N ILE A 110 0.57 -3.20 -6.63
CA ILE A 110 -0.13 -2.69 -5.45
C ILE A 110 -1.56 -2.26 -5.81
N ALA A 111 -2.50 -2.60 -4.95
CA ALA A 111 -3.86 -2.09 -5.03
C ALA A 111 -3.93 -0.80 -4.22
N ILE A 112 -4.26 0.29 -4.87
CA ILE A 112 -4.25 1.63 -4.31
C ILE A 112 -5.63 2.28 -4.40
N ARG A 113 -5.95 3.11 -3.42
CA ARG A 113 -7.18 3.89 -3.37
C ARG A 113 -6.86 5.36 -3.09
N GLU A 114 -7.46 6.25 -3.88
CA GLU A 114 -7.27 7.68 -3.74
C GLU A 114 -7.78 8.20 -2.39
N ILE A 115 -6.99 9.04 -1.75
CA ILE A 115 -7.37 9.81 -0.58
C ILE A 115 -7.86 11.19 -1.05
N LYS A 116 -9.17 11.36 -1.06
CA LYS A 116 -9.80 12.61 -1.54
C LYS A 116 -9.50 13.82 -0.67
N ASN A 117 -9.22 13.60 0.61
CA ASN A 117 -8.82 14.65 1.54
C ASN A 117 -7.37 14.41 2.00
N PRO A 118 -6.37 15.07 1.37
CA PRO A 118 -4.95 14.91 1.72
C PRO A 118 -4.60 15.34 3.15
N GLN A 119 -5.51 16.01 3.87
CA GLN A 119 -5.33 16.34 5.28
C GLN A 119 -5.54 15.13 6.20
N LEU A 120 -6.21 14.08 5.71
CA LEU A 120 -6.42 12.82 6.43
C LEU A 120 -5.28 11.85 6.11
N ILE A 121 -4.14 12.05 6.75
CA ILE A 121 -3.01 11.14 6.67
C ILE A 121 -3.04 10.19 7.85
N PHE A 122 -3.11 8.88 7.57
CA PHE A 122 -2.93 7.84 8.58
C PHE A 122 -1.44 7.53 8.69
N TRP A 123 -0.85 7.90 9.83
CA TRP A 123 0.57 7.78 10.08
C TRP A 123 1.04 6.32 10.06
N GLY A 124 2.15 6.08 9.39
CA GLY A 124 2.73 4.74 9.31
C GLY A 124 2.11 3.81 8.28
N GLN A 125 1.17 4.28 7.48
CA GLN A 125 0.68 3.55 6.31
C GLN A 125 1.59 3.81 5.10
N ILE A 126 1.52 2.91 4.12
CA ILE A 126 2.23 3.07 2.84
C ILE A 126 1.31 3.82 1.87
N TYR A 127 1.89 4.79 1.22
CA TYR A 127 1.20 5.63 0.24
C TYR A 127 1.95 5.68 -1.09
N VAL A 128 1.22 5.78 -2.16
CA VAL A 128 1.71 6.36 -3.41
C VAL A 128 1.52 7.86 -3.30
N ILE A 129 2.59 8.60 -3.44
CA ILE A 129 2.65 10.05 -3.24
C ILE A 129 3.06 10.68 -4.56
N LEU A 130 2.23 11.55 -5.08
CA LEU A 130 2.49 12.34 -6.28
C LEU A 130 2.87 13.76 -5.86
N LEU A 131 4.07 14.15 -6.22
CA LEU A 131 4.55 15.53 -6.19
C LEU A 131 4.53 16.08 -7.62
N GLU A 132 4.86 17.35 -7.81
CA GLU A 132 4.85 17.96 -9.13
C GLU A 132 5.73 17.19 -10.14
N ASP A 133 6.97 16.88 -9.74
CA ASP A 133 7.96 16.21 -10.60
C ASP A 133 8.27 14.76 -10.21
N TYR A 134 7.78 14.30 -9.07
CA TYR A 134 8.16 13.00 -8.53
C TYR A 134 6.95 12.16 -8.12
N ARG A 135 7.11 10.86 -8.27
CA ARG A 135 6.19 9.86 -7.77
C ARG A 135 6.95 8.85 -6.94
N MET A 136 6.42 8.48 -5.82
CA MET A 136 7.10 7.55 -4.92
C MET A 136 6.12 6.74 -4.09
N VAL A 137 6.59 5.58 -3.66
CA VAL A 137 5.91 4.73 -2.69
C VAL A 137 6.70 4.79 -1.40
N LYS A 138 6.10 5.33 -0.34
CA LYS A 138 6.75 5.55 0.96
C LYS A 138 5.76 5.42 2.11
N TYR A 139 6.27 5.22 3.30
CA TYR A 139 5.54 5.54 4.52
C TYR A 139 5.45 7.04 4.70
N ILE A 140 4.30 7.52 5.17
CA ILE A 140 4.21 8.90 5.66
C ILE A 140 4.26 8.86 7.17
N ARG A 141 5.24 9.54 7.74
CA ARG A 141 5.45 9.68 9.17
C ARG A 141 5.18 11.11 9.62
N LYS A 142 4.74 11.24 10.87
CA LYS A 142 4.51 12.54 11.49
C LYS A 142 5.83 13.29 11.65
N HIS A 143 5.82 14.58 11.34
CA HIS A 143 6.90 15.52 11.59
C HIS A 143 6.54 16.39 12.80
N ASP A 144 7.54 16.93 13.52
CA ASP A 144 7.33 17.84 14.65
C ASP A 144 6.64 19.14 14.20
N ASN A 145 7.00 19.64 13.01
CA ASN A 145 6.29 20.73 12.37
C ASN A 145 4.99 20.18 11.74
N PRO A 146 3.79 20.69 12.11
CA PRO A 146 2.50 20.20 11.62
C PRO A 146 2.28 20.41 10.11
N ASP A 147 3.02 21.33 9.49
CA ASP A 147 2.94 21.62 8.05
C ASP A 147 3.85 20.71 7.20
N ARG A 148 4.64 19.85 7.84
CA ARG A 148 5.58 18.95 7.19
C ARG A 148 5.26 17.50 7.46
N VAL A 149 5.81 16.63 6.63
CA VAL A 149 5.78 15.17 6.79
C VAL A 149 7.15 14.58 6.49
N ILE A 150 7.40 13.39 7.02
CA ILE A 150 8.58 12.59 6.72
C ILE A 150 8.15 11.44 5.83
N LEU A 151 8.76 11.32 4.66
CA LEU A 151 8.60 10.21 3.74
C LEU A 151 9.72 9.21 4.00
N ARG A 152 9.34 8.02 4.47
CA ARG A 152 10.28 6.99 4.87
C ARG A 152 10.21 5.78 3.98
N SER A 153 11.39 5.31 3.56
CA SER A 153 11.55 4.02 2.86
C SER A 153 11.52 2.86 3.86
N GLU A 154 11.09 1.68 3.40
CA GLU A 154 11.30 0.45 4.15
C GLU A 154 12.77 0.03 4.13
N ASN A 155 13.39 0.13 2.96
CA ASN A 155 14.80 -0.15 2.79
C ASN A 155 15.65 0.94 3.47
N LYS A 156 16.40 0.55 4.49
CA LYS A 156 17.22 1.45 5.33
C LYS A 156 18.43 2.05 4.61
N GLU A 157 18.74 1.61 3.39
CA GLU A 157 19.76 2.23 2.55
C GLU A 157 19.33 3.58 1.97
N TYR A 158 18.03 3.90 2.09
CA TYR A 158 17.43 5.15 1.64
C TYR A 158 17.14 6.07 2.83
N ASP A 159 17.63 7.30 2.74
CA ASP A 159 17.35 8.32 3.74
C ASP A 159 15.89 8.77 3.75
N ASP A 160 15.44 9.28 4.90
CA ASP A 160 14.15 9.95 5.03
C ASP A 160 14.15 11.26 4.22
N ILE A 161 12.98 11.55 3.63
CA ILE A 161 12.78 12.80 2.87
C ILE A 161 11.75 13.63 3.63
N GLU A 162 12.08 14.86 3.97
CA GLU A 162 11.14 15.79 4.59
C GLU A 162 10.58 16.76 3.55
N ILE A 163 9.26 16.83 3.47
CA ILE A 163 8.56 17.73 2.56
C ILE A 163 7.48 18.53 3.28
N GLU A 164 7.05 19.63 2.69
CA GLU A 164 5.86 20.34 3.13
C GLU A 164 4.61 19.60 2.61
N LYS A 165 3.55 19.54 3.42
CA LYS A 165 2.28 18.89 3.03
C LYS A 165 1.69 19.46 1.76
N LYS A 166 1.88 20.76 1.51
CA LYS A 166 1.39 21.45 0.32
C LYS A 166 2.06 20.97 -0.99
N GLU A 167 3.22 20.30 -0.92
CA GLU A 167 3.89 19.73 -2.08
C GLU A 167 3.24 18.43 -2.56
N ILE A 168 2.39 17.83 -1.72
CA ILE A 168 1.63 16.63 -2.11
C ILE A 168 0.47 17.03 -3.02
N CYS A 169 0.56 16.65 -4.30
CA CYS A 169 -0.48 16.89 -5.29
C CYS A 169 -1.61 15.86 -5.16
N ASP A 170 -1.26 14.57 -5.10
CA ASP A 170 -2.20 13.47 -4.95
C ASP A 170 -1.65 12.41 -4.00
N LEU A 171 -2.56 11.73 -3.34
CA LEU A 171 -2.23 10.72 -2.34
C LEU A 171 -3.12 9.49 -2.52
N PHE A 172 -2.50 8.31 -2.59
CA PHE A 172 -3.21 7.04 -2.64
C PHE A 172 -2.69 6.13 -1.53
N ILE A 173 -3.60 5.55 -0.77
CA ILE A 173 -3.24 4.55 0.24
C ILE A 173 -3.07 3.19 -0.42
N VAL A 174 -2.03 2.45 -0.03
CA VAL A 174 -1.81 1.07 -0.46
C VAL A 174 -2.63 0.14 0.44
N GLU A 175 -3.59 -0.56 -0.15
CA GLU A 175 -4.45 -1.51 0.59
C GLU A 175 -3.94 -2.94 0.52
N ASN A 176 -3.38 -3.35 -0.63
CA ASN A 176 -2.82 -4.70 -0.81
C ASN A 176 -1.53 -4.64 -1.62
N ILE A 177 -0.66 -5.64 -1.39
CA ILE A 177 0.49 -5.95 -2.21
C ILE A 177 0.17 -7.24 -2.97
N ILE A 178 0.43 -7.28 -4.28
CA ILE A 178 0.11 -8.40 -5.15
C ILE A 178 1.39 -8.84 -5.84
N ARG A 179 1.77 -10.09 -5.64
CA ARG A 179 2.87 -10.76 -6.33
C ARG A 179 2.30 -11.70 -7.37
N ILE A 180 2.70 -11.53 -8.59
CA ILE A 180 2.33 -12.44 -9.66
C ILE A 180 3.40 -13.52 -9.78
N ASP A 181 3.02 -14.77 -9.54
CA ASP A 181 3.88 -15.92 -9.72
C ASP A 181 3.49 -16.66 -10.99
N SER A 182 4.35 -16.61 -12.00
CA SER A 182 4.15 -17.29 -13.28
C SER A 182 4.35 -18.82 -13.22
N ARG A 183 4.72 -19.33 -12.04
CA ARG A 183 4.96 -20.77 -11.83
C ARG A 183 3.82 -21.48 -11.13
N ILE A 184 2.80 -20.74 -10.71
CA ILE A 184 1.59 -21.29 -10.08
C ILE A 184 0.55 -21.56 -11.16
#